data_5c181f0b172145ec76fb9c4f584ef5d6
#
_entry.id   5c181f0b172145ec76fb9c4f584ef5d6
#
_cell.length_a   1.000
_cell.length_b   1.000
_cell.length_c   1.000
_cell.angle_alpha   90.00
_cell.angle_beta   90.00
_cell.angle_gamma   90.00
#
_symmetry.space_group_name_H-M   'P 1'
#
loop_
_entity.id
_entity.type
_entity.pdbx_description
1 polymer ?
#
loop_
_entity_poly.entity_id
_entity_poly.type
_entity_poly.pdbx_seq_one_letter_code
_entity_poly.pdbx_strand_id
1 'polypeptide(L)'
;MRRRARAVAVLVTAFVLAAFAPALDTGGDAGLSVRAGAQAAAPRSATLVIEARGSTYVPATVTVGGGGTLTVVNLDTYDHTVTSTAVDERGEPLFDVRVAAGTTATVTGVEALANGRYDYHCRFHPFMRGVLVVEDSTGEVGADPVAFEQPLVVPRVVRGADVRLVMRQAKVRMLPRGPRTTMWTYGGSYPGPTIVGRAGRESRVTFVHRLPRKAGALTTHLHGDHHAASEDGQPTTHLIRRGRSRTYRYPLTYGGDPEPASFFFYHDHRMDRTARNNWRGLQGMFIVEDAASRRLRLPKGRRDLPLMISERSFTRRNQLTDPFAQGPTMQGHHGTMAFTGPGSPPDDHTVGSHVVVNGRYAPFHRVSATRYRLRLLNAAPFSAYNLSLSDGRPFVQIGTGNGLLRTPVVRTQLNLGPAQRADVIVDFSGESGQDVVLQSVPDADERGTGSRAAPVMQFRVGAPARDRSRLPARLPSPDLVTAPAEVSKTWTFDIGGDERHGTFWAINGKPFDPGRSDHRTRLGSVERWRLRNTSDMTHYVHIHAQQWRTVSRNGTRPPPWERGLEDTWRLDPGEYVDVAARFADHTGPFMIHCHMLDHEDHGMMARFDVVR
;
A
#
# COMPACT_ATOMS: atom_id res chain seq x y z
N MET A 1 13.10 29.98 -50.52
CA MET A 1 12.70 31.06 -49.64
C MET A 1 12.77 30.60 -48.22
N ARG A 2 13.82 30.98 -47.52
CA ARG A 2 14.09 30.57 -46.10
C ARG A 2 13.41 31.55 -45.17
N ARG A 3 12.49 31.12 -44.31
CA ARG A 3 12.01 31.91 -43.16
C ARG A 3 12.72 31.47 -41.88
N ARG A 4 13.46 32.39 -41.30
CA ARG A 4 14.15 32.27 -40.02
C ARG A 4 13.11 32.38 -38.89
N ALA A 5 13.07 31.39 -38.01
CA ALA A 5 12.41 31.48 -36.72
C ALA A 5 13.37 32.16 -35.73
N ARG A 6 12.90 33.24 -35.10
CA ARG A 6 13.60 33.91 -34.01
C ARG A 6 13.29 33.20 -32.69
N ALA A 7 14.29 32.66 -32.05
CA ALA A 7 14.22 32.21 -30.67
C ALA A 7 14.23 33.43 -29.74
N VAL A 8 13.22 33.54 -28.90
CA VAL A 8 13.18 34.46 -27.76
C VAL A 8 13.78 33.74 -26.57
N ALA A 9 14.97 34.15 -26.16
CA ALA A 9 15.58 33.67 -24.92
C ALA A 9 14.92 34.42 -23.75
N VAL A 10 14.24 33.74 -22.89
CA VAL A 10 13.77 34.25 -21.60
C VAL A 10 14.91 34.05 -20.60
N LEU A 11 15.50 35.15 -20.14
CA LEU A 11 16.51 35.18 -19.10
C LEU A 11 15.83 34.92 -17.75
N VAL A 12 16.00 33.75 -17.18
CA VAL A 12 15.60 33.45 -15.79
C VAL A 12 16.76 33.89 -14.90
N THR A 13 16.57 34.99 -14.18
CA THR A 13 17.54 35.49 -13.20
C THR A 13 17.47 34.62 -11.95
N ALA A 14 18.44 33.76 -11.76
CA ALA A 14 18.62 32.99 -10.52
C ALA A 14 19.07 33.93 -9.39
N PHE A 15 18.25 34.10 -8.36
CA PHE A 15 18.69 34.70 -7.10
C PHE A 15 19.55 33.69 -6.34
N VAL A 16 20.86 33.96 -6.30
CA VAL A 16 21.80 33.22 -5.46
C VAL A 16 21.65 33.74 -4.03
N LEU A 17 21.24 32.87 -3.12
CA LEU A 17 21.37 33.12 -1.68
C LEU A 17 22.87 33.09 -1.30
N ALA A 18 23.43 34.22 -0.96
CA ALA A 18 24.75 34.31 -0.37
C ALA A 18 24.71 33.79 1.08
N ALA A 19 25.39 32.68 1.32
CA ALA A 19 25.67 32.21 2.66
C ALA A 19 26.81 33.02 3.25
N PHE A 20 26.58 33.74 4.35
CA PHE A 20 27.61 34.33 5.19
C PHE A 20 28.34 33.21 5.96
N ALA A 21 29.62 33.05 5.71
CA ALA A 21 30.51 32.27 6.56
C ALA A 21 31.08 33.21 7.64
N PRO A 22 31.05 32.84 8.93
CA PRO A 22 31.83 33.59 9.95
C PRO A 22 33.26 33.10 9.99
N ALA A 23 34.17 34.06 10.15
CA ALA A 23 35.61 33.86 10.33
C ALA A 23 35.90 33.01 11.60
N LEU A 24 36.87 32.13 11.47
CA LEU A 24 37.47 31.40 12.58
C LEU A 24 38.34 32.37 13.43
N ASP A 25 37.96 32.53 14.70
CA ASP A 25 38.87 33.07 15.72
C ASP A 25 39.20 31.93 16.69
N THR A 26 40.51 31.78 16.92
CA THR A 26 41.11 30.73 17.76
C THR A 26 41.32 31.24 19.18
N GLY A 27 40.70 30.61 20.17
CA GLY A 27 41.15 30.74 21.54
C GLY A 27 40.09 30.54 22.63
N GLY A 28 40.26 29.52 23.46
CA GLY A 28 39.75 29.50 24.83
C GLY A 28 38.72 28.44 25.17
N ASP A 29 39.17 27.44 25.89
CA ASP A 29 38.42 26.40 26.60
C ASP A 29 37.31 27.00 27.50
N ALA A 30 36.07 26.71 27.26
CA ALA A 30 34.98 26.80 28.24
C ALA A 30 33.81 25.91 27.79
N GLY A 31 33.40 24.97 28.64
CA GLY A 31 32.34 24.01 28.41
C GLY A 31 31.03 24.65 27.92
N LEU A 32 30.67 24.37 26.68
CA LEU A 32 29.41 24.76 26.07
C LEU A 32 28.36 23.63 26.24
N SER A 33 27.45 23.87 27.18
CA SER A 33 26.16 23.17 27.18
C SER A 33 25.41 23.56 25.89
N VAL A 34 25.23 22.62 24.99
CA VAL A 34 24.40 22.78 23.79
C VAL A 34 22.96 23.01 24.23
N ARG A 35 22.53 24.26 24.26
CA ARG A 35 21.09 24.59 24.30
C ARG A 35 20.46 24.13 22.98
N ALA A 36 19.40 23.29 23.09
CA ALA A 36 18.57 22.93 21.96
C ALA A 36 18.16 24.18 21.18
N GLY A 37 18.47 24.22 19.88
CA GLY A 37 18.14 25.31 19.01
C GLY A 37 16.63 25.59 19.03
N ALA A 38 16.27 26.85 19.14
CA ALA A 38 14.90 27.31 19.02
C ALA A 38 14.35 26.92 17.64
N GLN A 39 13.24 26.20 17.64
CA GLN A 39 12.51 25.83 16.44
C GLN A 39 12.02 27.11 15.77
N ALA A 40 12.30 27.29 14.47
CA ALA A 40 11.84 28.46 13.75
C ALA A 40 10.30 28.50 13.78
N ALA A 41 9.72 29.65 14.10
CA ALA A 41 8.29 29.87 14.07
C ALA A 41 7.73 29.61 12.66
N ALA A 42 6.49 29.07 12.57
CA ALA A 42 5.83 28.87 11.30
C ALA A 42 5.77 30.17 10.48
N PRO A 43 6.02 30.14 9.16
CA PRO A 43 6.05 31.34 8.35
C PRO A 43 4.67 32.00 8.29
N ARG A 44 4.62 33.33 8.37
CA ARG A 44 3.36 34.09 8.25
C ARG A 44 2.75 34.01 6.85
N SER A 45 3.52 33.63 5.84
CA SER A 45 3.04 33.40 4.48
C SER A 45 3.72 32.17 3.89
N ALA A 46 2.98 31.40 3.09
CA ALA A 46 3.50 30.27 2.37
C ALA A 46 3.08 30.33 0.90
N THR A 47 3.84 29.65 0.04
CA THR A 47 3.54 29.52 -1.38
C THR A 47 3.31 28.06 -1.71
N LEU A 48 2.19 27.79 -2.38
CA LEU A 48 1.83 26.50 -2.98
C LEU A 48 2.00 26.60 -4.48
N VAL A 49 2.62 25.63 -5.10
CA VAL A 49 2.79 25.56 -6.56
C VAL A 49 1.91 24.44 -7.10
N ILE A 50 1.21 24.69 -8.21
CA ILE A 50 0.55 23.67 -9.01
C ILE A 50 1.46 23.40 -10.20
N GLU A 51 1.99 22.17 -10.27
CA GLU A 51 2.93 21.80 -11.33
C GLU A 51 2.22 21.45 -12.63
N ALA A 52 2.80 21.83 -13.77
CA ALA A 52 2.27 21.56 -15.11
C ALA A 52 2.34 20.08 -15.52
N ARG A 53 3.11 19.26 -14.82
CA ARG A 53 3.19 17.84 -15.05
C ARG A 53 2.50 17.10 -13.90
N GLY A 54 1.38 16.46 -14.20
CA GLY A 54 0.65 15.64 -13.26
C GLY A 54 -0.40 16.38 -12.43
N SER A 55 -0.66 17.67 -12.67
CA SER A 55 -1.67 18.48 -11.97
C SER A 55 -1.63 18.24 -10.44
N THR A 56 -0.49 18.53 -9.80
CA THR A 56 -0.26 18.27 -8.37
C THR A 56 0.04 19.52 -7.58
N TYR A 57 -0.30 19.50 -6.28
CA TYR A 57 0.10 20.54 -5.34
C TYR A 57 1.51 20.28 -4.76
N VAL A 58 2.40 21.28 -4.83
CA VAL A 58 3.77 21.18 -4.31
C VAL A 58 4.09 22.39 -3.41
N PRO A 59 4.43 22.16 -2.15
CA PRO A 59 4.41 20.88 -1.43
C PRO A 59 2.97 20.39 -1.15
N ALA A 60 2.76 19.09 -1.04
CA ALA A 60 1.45 18.51 -0.72
C ALA A 60 0.95 18.90 0.69
N THR A 61 1.86 19.30 1.59
CA THR A 61 1.52 19.90 2.88
C THR A 61 2.19 21.27 2.98
N VAL A 62 1.40 22.30 3.20
CA VAL A 62 1.88 23.68 3.38
C VAL A 62 1.53 24.16 4.79
N THR A 63 2.46 24.85 5.46
CA THR A 63 2.25 25.38 6.80
C THR A 63 2.27 26.90 6.78
N VAL A 64 1.30 27.54 7.47
CA VAL A 64 1.24 28.98 7.71
C VAL A 64 1.07 29.25 9.21
N GLY A 65 1.62 30.37 9.68
CA GLY A 65 1.34 30.85 11.03
C GLY A 65 -0.12 31.32 11.18
N GLY A 66 -0.69 31.28 12.37
CA GLY A 66 -2.02 31.84 12.65
C GLY A 66 -2.15 33.28 12.15
N GLY A 67 -3.22 33.60 11.44
CA GLY A 67 -3.40 34.86 10.73
C GLY A 67 -2.55 35.02 9.47
N GLY A 68 -1.88 33.97 9.00
CA GLY A 68 -1.01 33.96 7.83
C GLY A 68 -1.78 33.83 6.50
N THR A 69 -1.06 33.99 5.39
CA THR A 69 -1.62 33.95 4.04
C THR A 69 -1.04 32.81 3.22
N LEU A 70 -1.84 32.21 2.36
CA LEU A 70 -1.44 31.19 1.39
C LEU A 70 -1.54 31.78 -0.03
N THR A 71 -0.43 31.77 -0.77
CA THR A 71 -0.38 32.14 -2.17
C THR A 71 -0.25 30.88 -3.03
N VAL A 72 -0.98 30.79 -4.12
CA VAL A 72 -0.94 29.67 -5.06
C VAL A 72 -0.44 30.14 -6.40
N VAL A 73 0.56 29.48 -6.94
CA VAL A 73 1.11 29.69 -8.28
C VAL A 73 0.74 28.51 -9.15
N ASN A 74 -0.10 28.73 -10.16
CA ASN A 74 -0.49 27.69 -11.11
C ASN A 74 0.45 27.70 -12.32
N LEU A 75 1.31 26.71 -12.44
CA LEU A 75 2.20 26.51 -13.59
C LEU A 75 1.62 25.56 -14.64
N ASP A 76 0.42 25.00 -14.39
CA ASP A 76 -0.27 24.14 -15.32
C ASP A 76 -0.95 24.93 -16.45
N THR A 77 -1.28 24.25 -17.53
CA THR A 77 -2.04 24.76 -18.68
C THR A 77 -3.54 24.74 -18.46
N TYR A 78 -4.01 24.17 -17.34
CA TYR A 78 -5.41 24.08 -16.94
C TYR A 78 -5.70 24.95 -15.71
N ASP A 79 -6.97 25.33 -15.57
CA ASP A 79 -7.45 26.01 -14.37
C ASP A 79 -7.57 25.01 -13.21
N HIS A 80 -7.21 25.44 -12.02
CA HIS A 80 -7.34 24.65 -10.80
C HIS A 80 -8.07 25.40 -9.69
N THR A 81 -8.48 24.71 -8.63
CA THR A 81 -8.96 25.36 -7.40
C THR A 81 -8.17 24.88 -6.19
N VAL A 82 -8.14 25.69 -5.14
CA VAL A 82 -7.73 25.28 -3.79
C VAL A 82 -8.94 25.45 -2.90
N THR A 83 -9.66 24.35 -2.67
CA THR A 83 -10.96 24.32 -2.02
C THR A 83 -10.89 23.50 -0.75
N SER A 84 -11.25 24.08 0.39
CA SER A 84 -11.29 23.38 1.68
C SER A 84 -12.31 22.24 1.65
N THR A 85 -11.94 21.08 2.24
CA THR A 85 -12.88 19.97 2.48
C THR A 85 -13.77 20.26 3.70
N ALA A 86 -13.29 21.07 4.64
CA ALA A 86 -14.06 21.52 5.78
C ALA A 86 -14.98 22.68 5.37
N VAL A 87 -16.19 22.68 5.93
CA VAL A 87 -17.22 23.68 5.63
C VAL A 87 -17.61 24.46 6.88
N ASP A 88 -18.16 25.67 6.71
CA ASP A 88 -18.75 26.48 7.76
C ASP A 88 -20.18 26.02 8.15
N GLU A 89 -20.83 26.75 9.04
CA GLU A 89 -22.21 26.45 9.50
C GLU A 89 -23.27 26.57 8.39
N ARG A 90 -22.95 27.19 7.25
CA ARG A 90 -23.81 27.34 6.08
C ARG A 90 -23.56 26.27 5.03
N GLY A 91 -22.54 25.39 5.25
CA GLY A 91 -22.14 24.36 4.30
C GLY A 91 -21.18 24.85 3.22
N GLU A 92 -20.65 26.09 3.32
CA GLU A 92 -19.67 26.63 2.37
C GLU A 92 -18.23 26.27 2.77
N PRO A 93 -17.32 26.00 1.81
CA PRO A 93 -15.91 25.74 2.11
C PRO A 93 -15.29 26.87 2.93
N LEU A 94 -14.47 26.54 3.95
CA LEU A 94 -13.77 27.53 4.77
C LEU A 94 -12.85 28.44 3.96
N PHE A 95 -12.35 27.93 2.84
CA PHE A 95 -11.64 28.70 1.81
C PHE A 95 -11.83 28.04 0.45
N ASP A 96 -11.93 28.86 -0.59
CA ASP A 96 -12.06 28.42 -1.98
C ASP A 96 -11.52 29.46 -2.92
N VAL A 97 -10.59 29.10 -3.80
CA VAL A 97 -10.04 29.98 -4.80
C VAL A 97 -9.85 29.25 -6.13
N ARG A 98 -10.28 29.85 -7.24
CA ARG A 98 -9.92 29.41 -8.58
C ARG A 98 -8.64 30.11 -9.02
N VAL A 99 -7.68 29.34 -9.51
CA VAL A 99 -6.40 29.83 -10.03
C VAL A 99 -6.31 29.48 -11.49
N ALA A 100 -6.44 30.46 -12.37
CA ALA A 100 -6.40 30.25 -13.81
C ALA A 100 -5.02 29.75 -14.26
N ALA A 101 -4.97 29.09 -15.41
CA ALA A 101 -3.75 28.57 -16.02
C ALA A 101 -2.65 29.66 -16.09
N GLY A 102 -1.45 29.36 -15.63
CA GLY A 102 -0.29 30.26 -15.66
C GLY A 102 -0.40 31.49 -14.75
N THR A 103 -1.35 31.55 -13.81
CA THR A 103 -1.56 32.70 -12.93
C THR A 103 -1.25 32.41 -11.46
N THR A 104 -1.27 33.46 -10.65
CA THR A 104 -1.08 33.40 -9.20
C THR A 104 -2.30 33.99 -8.50
N ALA A 105 -2.73 33.37 -7.40
CA ALA A 105 -3.83 33.86 -6.56
C ALA A 105 -3.51 33.71 -5.08
N THR A 106 -4.12 34.56 -4.24
CA THR A 106 -4.10 34.39 -2.77
C THR A 106 -5.37 33.68 -2.35
N VAL A 107 -5.22 32.67 -1.47
CA VAL A 107 -6.37 31.92 -0.92
C VAL A 107 -6.95 32.73 0.22
N THR A 108 -8.09 33.36 -0.02
CA THR A 108 -8.85 34.13 0.97
C THR A 108 -9.53 33.19 1.98
N GLY A 109 -9.63 33.59 3.24
CA GLY A 109 -10.21 32.80 4.33
C GLY A 109 -9.16 32.05 5.16
N VAL A 110 -7.96 31.82 4.63
CA VAL A 110 -6.87 31.15 5.38
C VAL A 110 -6.44 31.95 6.60
N GLU A 111 -6.43 33.26 6.52
CA GLU A 111 -6.08 34.18 7.60
C GLU A 111 -7.03 34.13 8.79
N ALA A 112 -8.25 33.68 8.60
CA ALA A 112 -9.28 33.57 9.65
C ALA A 112 -9.34 32.17 10.30
N LEU A 113 -8.55 31.22 9.80
CA LEU A 113 -8.59 29.86 10.30
C LEU A 113 -7.95 29.75 11.68
N ALA A 114 -8.61 28.99 12.55
CA ALA A 114 -8.02 28.58 13.82
C ALA A 114 -6.85 27.60 13.59
N ASN A 115 -5.99 27.44 14.60
CA ASN A 115 -4.95 26.43 14.56
C ASN A 115 -5.52 25.05 14.28
N GLY A 116 -4.98 24.39 13.26
CA GLY A 116 -5.52 23.09 12.84
C GLY A 116 -4.93 22.62 11.52
N ARG A 117 -5.45 21.49 11.10
CA ARG A 117 -5.15 20.87 9.82
C ARG A 117 -6.39 20.92 8.96
N TYR A 118 -6.27 21.45 7.77
CA TYR A 118 -7.34 21.66 6.81
C TYR A 118 -6.97 20.97 5.50
N ASP A 119 -7.68 19.91 5.20
CA ASP A 119 -7.52 19.21 3.92
C ASP A 119 -8.18 20.05 2.81
N TYR A 120 -7.55 20.11 1.64
CA TYR A 120 -8.08 20.81 0.46
C TYR A 120 -7.89 20.00 -0.81
N HIS A 121 -8.67 20.31 -1.83
CA HIS A 121 -8.66 19.63 -3.12
C HIS A 121 -8.90 20.61 -4.27
N CYS A 122 -8.69 20.15 -5.51
CA CYS A 122 -9.12 20.83 -6.71
C CYS A 122 -10.50 20.32 -7.13
N ARG A 123 -11.49 21.21 -7.31
CA ARG A 123 -12.83 20.82 -7.75
C ARG A 123 -12.89 20.29 -9.19
N PHE A 124 -11.91 20.67 -10.03
CA PHE A 124 -11.83 20.19 -11.41
C PHE A 124 -11.03 18.88 -11.53
N HIS A 125 -10.14 18.62 -10.56
CA HIS A 125 -9.25 17.47 -10.54
C HIS A 125 -9.24 16.86 -9.15
N PRO A 126 -10.22 16.01 -8.83
CA PRO A 126 -10.42 15.49 -7.46
C PRO A 126 -9.24 14.71 -6.88
N PHE A 127 -8.36 14.19 -7.74
CA PHE A 127 -7.10 13.55 -7.33
C PHE A 127 -6.06 14.54 -6.79
N MET A 128 -6.18 15.84 -7.12
CA MET A 128 -5.31 16.89 -6.57
C MET A 128 -5.73 17.21 -5.15
N ARG A 129 -4.96 16.77 -4.19
CA ARG A 129 -5.21 17.01 -2.76
C ARG A 129 -3.99 17.55 -2.07
N GLY A 130 -4.22 18.36 -1.06
CA GLY A 130 -3.19 18.91 -0.22
C GLY A 130 -3.68 19.17 1.20
N VAL A 131 -2.78 19.58 2.05
CA VAL A 131 -3.05 19.90 3.44
C VAL A 131 -2.48 21.25 3.79
N LEU A 132 -3.33 22.11 4.32
CA LEU A 132 -2.92 23.35 4.97
C LEU A 132 -2.84 23.11 6.49
N VAL A 133 -1.71 23.42 7.07
CA VAL A 133 -1.50 23.43 8.53
C VAL A 133 -1.43 24.86 8.99
N VAL A 134 -2.33 25.26 9.91
CA VAL A 134 -2.30 26.58 10.55
C VAL A 134 -1.81 26.40 11.99
N GLU A 135 -0.69 27.04 12.34
CA GLU A 135 -0.04 26.88 13.66
C GLU A 135 0.25 28.24 14.30
N ASP A 136 -0.09 28.40 15.58
CA ASP A 136 0.44 29.54 16.34
C ASP A 136 1.92 29.32 16.66
N SER A 137 2.68 30.39 16.60
CA SER A 137 4.10 30.40 16.95
C SER A 137 4.42 30.06 18.42
N THR A 138 3.41 29.80 19.26
CA THR A 138 3.54 29.59 20.71
C THR A 138 2.87 28.34 21.27
N GLY A 139 2.21 27.51 20.45
CA GLY A 139 1.56 26.27 20.91
C GLY A 139 2.44 25.05 20.66
N GLU A 140 2.76 24.26 21.68
CA GLU A 140 3.31 22.90 21.53
C GLU A 140 2.34 22.02 20.72
N VAL A 141 2.45 22.07 19.40
CA VAL A 141 1.99 20.99 18.54
C VAL A 141 2.88 19.81 18.86
N GLY A 142 2.31 18.68 19.24
CA GLY A 142 3.11 17.46 19.38
C GLY A 142 3.89 17.28 18.09
N ALA A 143 5.21 17.44 18.17
CA ALA A 143 6.09 17.39 17.00
C ALA A 143 5.77 16.15 16.17
N ASP A 144 5.74 16.29 14.85
CA ASP A 144 5.59 15.15 13.95
C ASP A 144 6.57 14.05 14.37
N PRO A 145 6.14 12.79 14.40
CA PRO A 145 6.99 11.72 14.88
C PRO A 145 8.26 11.65 14.05
N VAL A 146 9.42 11.73 14.69
CA VAL A 146 10.72 11.64 14.02
C VAL A 146 10.92 10.20 13.53
N ALA A 147 11.32 10.05 12.27
CA ALA A 147 11.65 8.75 11.71
C ALA A 147 12.87 8.13 12.43
N PHE A 148 12.91 6.81 12.48
CA PHE A 148 14.04 6.01 13.01
C PHE A 148 14.31 6.17 14.52
N GLU A 149 13.33 6.63 15.30
CA GLU A 149 13.46 6.70 16.76
C GLU A 149 13.14 5.37 17.47
N GLN A 150 12.36 4.48 16.86
CA GLN A 150 11.95 3.23 17.51
C GLN A 150 12.45 1.99 16.74
N PRO A 151 12.76 0.90 17.47
CA PRO A 151 13.21 -0.31 16.82
C PRO A 151 12.08 -1.02 16.09
N LEU A 152 12.43 -1.70 14.99
CA LEU A 152 11.54 -2.63 14.31
C LEU A 152 11.11 -3.74 15.27
N VAL A 153 9.83 -4.09 15.25
CA VAL A 153 9.29 -5.27 15.92
C VAL A 153 9.01 -6.35 14.89
N VAL A 154 9.71 -7.48 15.00
CA VAL A 154 9.37 -8.66 14.20
C VAL A 154 8.20 -9.36 14.88
N PRO A 155 7.07 -9.60 14.20
CA PRO A 155 5.93 -10.28 14.79
C PRO A 155 6.28 -11.68 15.30
N ARG A 156 5.63 -12.08 16.38
CA ARG A 156 5.82 -13.42 16.95
C ARG A 156 5.53 -14.49 15.90
N VAL A 157 6.43 -15.43 15.74
CA VAL A 157 6.26 -16.59 14.85
C VAL A 157 5.48 -17.68 15.57
N VAL A 158 4.44 -18.20 14.92
CA VAL A 158 3.64 -19.34 15.39
C VAL A 158 3.84 -20.49 14.39
N ARG A 159 4.24 -21.64 14.92
CA ARG A 159 4.42 -22.88 14.15
C ARG A 159 3.51 -23.97 14.71
N GLY A 160 3.01 -24.82 13.84
CA GLY A 160 2.12 -25.92 14.23
C GLY A 160 0.98 -26.07 13.24
N ALA A 161 0.35 -27.25 13.26
CA ALA A 161 -0.80 -27.53 12.38
C ALA A 161 -2.05 -26.79 12.87
N ASP A 162 -2.20 -26.58 14.18
CA ASP A 162 -3.34 -25.93 14.80
C ASP A 162 -2.94 -24.59 15.40
N VAL A 163 -3.49 -23.50 14.87
CA VAL A 163 -3.26 -22.15 15.33
C VAL A 163 -4.58 -21.51 15.77
N ARG A 164 -4.59 -20.86 16.93
CA ARG A 164 -5.78 -20.16 17.42
C ARG A 164 -5.46 -18.70 17.65
N LEU A 165 -6.18 -17.80 16.95
CA LEU A 165 -6.05 -16.36 17.02
C LEU A 165 -7.35 -15.71 17.49
N VAL A 166 -7.25 -14.87 18.52
CA VAL A 166 -8.39 -14.10 19.02
C VAL A 166 -8.37 -12.72 18.41
N MET A 167 -9.37 -12.38 17.63
CA MET A 167 -9.58 -11.02 17.13
C MET A 167 -10.09 -10.13 18.26
N ARG A 168 -9.27 -9.19 18.73
CA ARG A 168 -9.59 -8.32 19.86
C ARG A 168 -8.94 -6.96 19.76
N GLN A 169 -9.48 -5.97 20.48
CA GLN A 169 -8.78 -4.70 20.63
C GLN A 169 -7.51 -4.85 21.47
N ALA A 170 -6.48 -4.11 21.08
CA ALA A 170 -5.25 -3.98 21.84
C ALA A 170 -4.66 -2.58 21.68
N LYS A 171 -3.85 -2.17 22.66
CA LYS A 171 -3.06 -0.93 22.63
C LYS A 171 -1.69 -1.24 22.03
N VAL A 172 -1.40 -0.73 20.83
CA VAL A 172 -0.16 -0.93 20.09
C VAL A 172 0.64 0.38 20.08
N ARG A 173 1.95 0.32 20.32
CA ARG A 173 2.81 1.48 20.16
C ARG A 173 3.18 1.61 18.70
N MET A 174 2.50 2.46 17.96
CA MET A 174 2.79 2.70 16.54
C MET A 174 3.75 3.86 16.34
N LEU A 175 3.56 4.94 17.08
CA LEU A 175 4.42 6.11 17.08
C LEU A 175 5.45 6.04 18.21
N PRO A 176 6.64 6.67 18.06
CA PRO A 176 7.73 6.57 19.05
C PRO A 176 7.35 7.16 20.40
N ARG A 177 6.59 8.24 20.41
CA ARG A 177 6.20 9.00 21.61
C ARG A 177 4.70 9.01 21.81
N GLY A 178 4.23 9.49 22.96
CA GLY A 178 2.82 9.66 23.27
C GLY A 178 2.03 8.38 23.56
N PRO A 179 0.71 8.42 23.59
CA PRO A 179 -0.15 7.29 23.89
C PRO A 179 -0.06 6.15 22.88
N ARG A 180 -0.39 4.93 23.31
CA ARG A 180 -0.51 3.78 22.41
C ARG A 180 -1.82 3.86 21.60
N THR A 181 -1.75 3.46 20.34
CA THR A 181 -2.88 3.41 19.41
C THR A 181 -3.79 2.22 19.69
N THR A 182 -5.09 2.43 19.68
CA THR A 182 -6.08 1.35 19.78
C THR A 182 -6.27 0.70 18.43
N MET A 183 -5.88 -0.57 18.33
CA MET A 183 -5.96 -1.37 17.09
C MET A 183 -6.94 -2.53 17.26
N TRP A 184 -7.50 -3.00 16.15
CA TRP A 184 -8.08 -4.34 16.06
C TRP A 184 -6.97 -5.29 15.66
N THR A 185 -6.87 -6.41 16.33
CA THR A 185 -5.68 -7.24 16.22
C THR A 185 -6.04 -8.71 16.11
N TYR A 186 -5.22 -9.46 15.42
CA TYR A 186 -5.15 -10.90 15.58
C TYR A 186 -4.17 -11.23 16.72
N GLY A 187 -4.65 -11.89 17.77
CA GLY A 187 -3.82 -12.31 18.89
C GLY A 187 -3.30 -11.21 19.81
N GLY A 188 -3.73 -9.95 19.63
CA GLY A 188 -3.36 -8.83 20.51
C GLY A 188 -2.12 -8.05 20.08
N SER A 189 -1.58 -8.30 18.90
CA SER A 189 -0.48 -7.54 18.27
C SER A 189 -0.89 -7.04 16.88
N TYR A 190 -0.20 -6.01 16.41
CA TYR A 190 -0.26 -5.57 15.02
C TYR A 190 1.17 -5.41 14.47
N PRO A 191 1.48 -6.09 13.37
CA PRO A 191 0.68 -7.13 12.71
C PRO A 191 0.32 -8.28 13.64
N GLY A 192 -0.67 -9.10 13.24
CA GLY A 192 -0.91 -10.40 13.85
C GLY A 192 0.34 -11.28 13.82
N PRO A 193 0.40 -12.40 14.56
CA PRO A 193 1.53 -13.32 14.53
C PRO A 193 1.84 -13.80 13.11
N THR A 194 3.13 -13.96 12.78
CA THR A 194 3.52 -14.64 11.54
C THR A 194 3.28 -16.14 11.69
N ILE A 195 2.35 -16.69 10.94
CA ILE A 195 2.09 -18.14 10.91
C ILE A 195 3.09 -18.78 9.94
N VAL A 196 3.65 -19.93 10.31
CA VAL A 196 4.55 -20.70 9.43
C VAL A 196 3.98 -22.10 9.25
N GLY A 197 3.50 -22.36 8.03
CA GLY A 197 3.03 -23.65 7.56
C GLY A 197 4.12 -24.45 6.85
N ARG A 198 3.87 -25.73 6.66
CA ARG A 198 4.72 -26.64 5.86
C ARG A 198 3.97 -27.08 4.63
N ALA A 199 4.57 -26.90 3.48
CA ALA A 199 4.05 -27.39 2.20
C ALA A 199 3.65 -28.88 2.29
N GLY A 200 2.48 -29.23 1.77
CA GLY A 200 1.91 -30.56 1.81
C GLY A 200 1.39 -31.02 3.18
N ARG A 201 1.27 -30.10 4.15
CA ARG A 201 0.68 -30.39 5.47
C ARG A 201 -0.39 -29.39 5.80
N GLU A 202 -1.61 -29.85 6.05
CA GLU A 202 -2.73 -28.99 6.43
C GLU A 202 -2.38 -28.09 7.62
N SER A 203 -2.69 -26.81 7.49
CA SER A 203 -2.66 -25.83 8.57
C SER A 203 -4.09 -25.44 8.92
N ARG A 204 -4.48 -25.60 10.18
CA ARG A 204 -5.81 -25.23 10.68
C ARG A 204 -5.69 -23.96 11.51
N VAL A 205 -6.37 -22.90 11.07
CA VAL A 205 -6.32 -21.61 11.76
C VAL A 205 -7.72 -21.25 12.26
N THR A 206 -7.87 -21.20 13.58
CA THR A 206 -9.13 -20.82 14.23
C THR A 206 -9.12 -19.35 14.61
N PHE A 207 -9.99 -18.57 13.98
CA PHE A 207 -10.22 -17.17 14.36
C PHE A 207 -11.42 -17.05 15.29
N VAL A 208 -11.23 -16.36 16.42
CA VAL A 208 -12.25 -16.15 17.45
C VAL A 208 -12.59 -14.69 17.53
N HIS A 209 -13.83 -14.32 17.28
CA HIS A 209 -14.25 -12.93 17.23
C HIS A 209 -14.64 -12.38 18.62
N ARG A 210 -13.78 -11.46 19.16
CA ARG A 210 -13.94 -10.77 20.44
C ARG A 210 -13.84 -9.24 20.30
N LEU A 211 -13.98 -8.71 19.08
CA LEU A 211 -14.00 -7.28 18.84
C LEU A 211 -15.31 -6.64 19.34
N PRO A 212 -15.37 -5.30 19.51
CA PRO A 212 -16.58 -4.58 19.85
C PRO A 212 -17.72 -4.81 18.84
N ARG A 213 -18.98 -4.58 19.27
CA ARG A 213 -20.18 -4.75 18.42
C ARG A 213 -20.08 -3.98 17.09
N LYS A 214 -19.47 -2.80 17.08
CA LYS A 214 -19.30 -1.98 15.87
C LYS A 214 -18.42 -2.62 14.79
N ALA A 215 -17.67 -3.68 15.08
CA ALA A 215 -16.93 -4.43 14.08
C ALA A 215 -17.87 -5.24 13.16
N GLY A 216 -19.08 -5.55 13.64
CA GLY A 216 -20.02 -6.40 12.90
C GLY A 216 -19.55 -7.85 12.82
N ALA A 217 -19.99 -8.57 11.81
CA ALA A 217 -19.48 -9.89 11.47
C ALA A 217 -18.23 -9.75 10.60
N LEU A 218 -17.29 -10.69 10.72
CA LEU A 218 -15.98 -10.67 10.06
C LEU A 218 -15.79 -11.93 9.23
N THR A 219 -14.82 -11.89 8.33
CA THR A 219 -14.26 -13.07 7.68
C THR A 219 -12.75 -12.92 7.61
N THR A 220 -12.00 -13.98 7.31
CA THR A 220 -10.55 -13.87 7.14
C THR A 220 -10.16 -14.63 5.88
N HIS A 221 -9.55 -13.91 4.94
CA HIS A 221 -8.98 -14.46 3.72
C HIS A 221 -7.49 -14.75 3.93
N LEU A 222 -7.00 -15.89 3.45
CA LEU A 222 -5.58 -16.17 3.32
C LEU A 222 -5.17 -15.89 1.88
N HIS A 223 -4.62 -14.71 1.65
CA HIS A 223 -4.22 -14.22 0.36
C HIS A 223 -3.01 -14.97 -0.19
N GLY A 224 -3.18 -15.55 -1.36
CA GLY A 224 -2.13 -16.25 -2.11
C GLY A 224 -2.19 -17.79 -2.02
N ASP A 225 -2.93 -18.35 -1.07
CA ASP A 225 -3.05 -19.79 -0.86
C ASP A 225 -4.09 -20.45 -1.79
N HIS A 226 -3.95 -21.74 -2.00
CA HIS A 226 -4.90 -22.59 -2.74
C HIS A 226 -5.72 -23.48 -1.81
N HIS A 227 -7.00 -23.25 -1.74
CA HIS A 227 -7.92 -23.94 -0.83
C HIS A 227 -9.37 -23.96 -1.35
N ALA A 228 -10.23 -24.71 -0.67
CA ALA A 228 -11.63 -24.79 -1.03
C ALA A 228 -12.35 -23.44 -0.88
N ALA A 229 -13.33 -23.18 -1.74
CA ALA A 229 -14.10 -21.93 -1.72
C ALA A 229 -14.75 -21.64 -0.35
N SER A 230 -15.14 -22.68 0.40
CA SER A 230 -15.64 -22.52 1.77
C SER A 230 -14.58 -22.02 2.76
N GLU A 231 -13.30 -22.22 2.50
CA GLU A 231 -12.17 -21.82 3.35
C GLU A 231 -11.53 -20.49 2.90
N ASP A 232 -12.02 -19.90 1.81
CA ASP A 232 -11.44 -18.72 1.15
C ASP A 232 -11.67 -17.40 1.91
N GLY A 233 -12.53 -17.39 2.92
CA GLY A 233 -12.87 -16.14 3.59
C GLY A 233 -13.72 -15.23 2.73
N GLN A 234 -14.67 -15.79 2.00
CA GLN A 234 -15.58 -15.09 1.11
C GLN A 234 -16.20 -13.85 1.76
N PRO A 235 -16.35 -12.72 1.04
CA PRO A 235 -16.74 -11.45 1.62
C PRO A 235 -18.17 -11.41 2.20
N THR A 236 -19.05 -12.28 1.72
CA THR A 236 -20.50 -12.27 2.05
C THR A 236 -20.98 -13.53 2.76
N THR A 237 -20.21 -14.63 2.72
CA THR A 237 -20.64 -15.93 3.25
C THR A 237 -19.76 -16.39 4.41
N HIS A 238 -20.27 -17.33 5.20
CA HIS A 238 -19.53 -17.95 6.31
C HIS A 238 -18.94 -16.97 7.33
N LEU A 239 -19.63 -15.86 7.58
CA LEU A 239 -19.13 -14.78 8.44
C LEU A 239 -19.07 -15.18 9.91
N ILE A 240 -18.03 -14.73 10.59
CA ILE A 240 -17.77 -14.98 12.01
C ILE A 240 -18.48 -13.89 12.82
N ARG A 241 -19.61 -14.20 13.47
CA ARG A 241 -20.33 -13.29 14.35
C ARG A 241 -19.57 -13.11 15.67
N ARG A 242 -19.74 -11.95 16.31
CA ARG A 242 -19.14 -11.66 17.62
C ARG A 242 -19.47 -12.77 18.63
N GLY A 243 -18.46 -13.23 19.36
CA GLY A 243 -18.57 -14.35 20.32
C GLY A 243 -18.39 -15.74 19.70
N ARG A 244 -18.39 -15.84 18.38
CA ARG A 244 -18.20 -17.09 17.64
C ARG A 244 -16.77 -17.24 17.14
N SER A 245 -16.46 -18.42 16.62
CA SER A 245 -15.20 -18.74 15.98
C SER A 245 -15.44 -19.55 14.69
N ARG A 246 -14.46 -19.52 13.81
CA ARG A 246 -14.37 -20.35 12.62
C ARG A 246 -12.96 -20.89 12.49
N THR A 247 -12.83 -22.16 12.16
CA THR A 247 -11.58 -22.80 11.78
C THR A 247 -11.52 -22.89 10.25
N TYR A 248 -10.46 -22.34 9.68
CA TYR A 248 -10.12 -22.48 8.28
C TYR A 248 -9.10 -23.58 8.11
N ARG A 249 -9.21 -24.35 7.02
CA ARG A 249 -8.33 -25.47 6.67
C ARG A 249 -7.57 -25.12 5.40
N TYR A 250 -6.27 -25.01 5.51
CA TYR A 250 -5.36 -24.70 4.40
C TYR A 250 -4.52 -25.94 4.12
N PRO A 251 -4.80 -26.69 3.03
CA PRO A 251 -4.10 -27.94 2.72
C PRO A 251 -2.62 -27.74 2.44
N LEU A 252 -2.25 -26.54 1.96
CA LEU A 252 -0.92 -26.18 1.47
C LEU A 252 -0.43 -27.14 0.40
N THR A 253 -1.34 -27.44 -0.53
CA THR A 253 -1.14 -28.28 -1.73
C THR A 253 -1.80 -27.62 -2.94
N TYR A 254 -1.30 -27.94 -4.13
CA TYR A 254 -1.90 -27.53 -5.41
C TYR A 254 -1.81 -28.67 -6.42
N GLY A 255 -2.93 -29.12 -6.96
CA GLY A 255 -2.97 -30.24 -7.90
C GLY A 255 -2.48 -31.55 -7.29
N GLY A 256 -2.59 -31.72 -5.97
CA GLY A 256 -2.05 -32.87 -5.25
C GLY A 256 -0.58 -32.75 -4.84
N ASP A 257 0.16 -31.79 -5.37
CA ASP A 257 1.56 -31.52 -5.00
C ASP A 257 1.67 -30.55 -3.81
N PRO A 258 2.75 -30.62 -3.02
CA PRO A 258 3.01 -29.63 -1.98
C PRO A 258 3.10 -28.21 -2.55
N GLU A 259 2.49 -27.22 -1.87
CA GLU A 259 2.60 -25.80 -2.17
C GLU A 259 4.07 -25.37 -2.24
N PRO A 260 4.52 -24.54 -3.19
CA PRO A 260 5.86 -24.02 -3.19
C PRO A 260 6.12 -23.10 -1.98
N ALA A 261 7.41 -22.86 -1.68
CA ALA A 261 7.78 -21.89 -0.64
C ALA A 261 7.23 -20.51 -0.97
N SER A 262 6.30 -20.02 -0.16
CA SER A 262 5.50 -18.83 -0.44
C SER A 262 5.47 -17.86 0.72
N PHE A 263 5.14 -16.61 0.42
CA PHE A 263 4.91 -15.57 1.39
C PHE A 263 3.52 -14.98 1.22
N PHE A 264 2.57 -15.52 1.94
CA PHE A 264 1.16 -15.15 1.99
C PHE A 264 0.90 -14.18 3.14
N PHE A 265 -0.32 -13.65 3.18
CA PHE A 265 -0.79 -12.90 4.35
C PHE A 265 -2.28 -13.15 4.57
N TYR A 266 -2.74 -13.01 5.81
CA TYR A 266 -4.14 -13.14 6.16
C TYR A 266 -4.71 -11.80 6.60
N HIS A 267 -5.93 -11.50 6.13
CA HIS A 267 -6.58 -10.24 6.42
C HIS A 267 -8.11 -10.38 6.45
N ASP A 268 -8.79 -9.39 7.03
CA ASP A 268 -10.25 -9.34 6.95
C ASP A 268 -10.69 -8.99 5.53
N HIS A 269 -11.72 -9.66 5.06
CA HIS A 269 -12.27 -9.51 3.71
C HIS A 269 -13.79 -9.32 3.73
N ARG A 270 -14.32 -8.70 4.78
CA ARG A 270 -15.75 -8.46 4.92
C ARG A 270 -16.22 -7.40 3.94
N MET A 271 -17.16 -7.75 3.05
CA MET A 271 -17.79 -6.83 2.09
C MET A 271 -18.16 -5.50 2.73
N ASP A 272 -17.88 -4.39 2.07
CA ASP A 272 -18.12 -2.99 2.45
C ASP A 272 -17.33 -2.54 3.70
N ARG A 273 -16.36 -3.33 4.15
CA ARG A 273 -15.58 -3.08 5.36
C ARG A 273 -14.14 -3.56 5.27
N THR A 274 -13.73 -4.10 4.14
CA THR A 274 -12.39 -4.64 3.93
C THR A 274 -11.35 -3.56 4.20
N ALA A 275 -11.46 -2.39 3.58
CA ALA A 275 -10.55 -1.27 3.76
C ALA A 275 -10.49 -0.82 5.23
N ARG A 276 -11.64 -0.56 5.84
CA ARG A 276 -11.75 -0.13 7.23
C ARG A 276 -11.19 -1.13 8.24
N ASN A 277 -11.48 -2.42 8.07
CA ASN A 277 -11.05 -3.46 9.00
C ASN A 277 -9.53 -3.69 8.91
N ASN A 278 -8.97 -3.63 7.72
CA ASN A 278 -7.53 -3.68 7.48
C ASN A 278 -6.81 -2.42 7.98
N TRP A 279 -7.38 -1.24 7.77
CA TRP A 279 -6.90 0.01 8.36
C TRP A 279 -6.84 -0.07 9.89
N ARG A 280 -7.83 -0.67 10.53
CA ARG A 280 -7.86 -0.86 11.98
C ARG A 280 -6.93 -1.94 12.49
N GLY A 281 -6.33 -2.79 11.58
CA GLY A 281 -5.22 -3.70 11.91
C GLY A 281 -5.53 -5.19 11.79
N LEU A 282 -6.59 -5.61 11.13
CA LEU A 282 -6.87 -7.04 10.91
C LEU A 282 -6.03 -7.61 9.76
N GLN A 283 -4.71 -7.68 9.98
CA GLN A 283 -3.71 -8.18 9.02
C GLN A 283 -2.60 -8.96 9.75
N GLY A 284 -2.04 -9.98 9.09
CA GLY A 284 -0.88 -10.72 9.56
C GLY A 284 -0.26 -11.56 8.45
N MET A 285 0.96 -12.02 8.64
CA MET A 285 1.76 -12.71 7.62
C MET A 285 1.67 -14.23 7.77
N PHE A 286 1.75 -14.94 6.64
CA PHE A 286 1.80 -16.40 6.60
C PHE A 286 2.94 -16.84 5.65
N ILE A 287 3.82 -17.71 6.12
CA ILE A 287 4.96 -18.22 5.36
C ILE A 287 4.78 -19.72 5.15
N VAL A 288 4.88 -20.18 3.91
CA VAL A 288 4.93 -21.60 3.57
C VAL A 288 6.40 -22.01 3.38
N GLU A 289 6.85 -23.00 4.13
CA GLU A 289 8.17 -23.58 3.99
C GLU A 289 8.10 -24.93 3.26
N ASP A 290 8.74 -25.05 2.10
CA ASP A 290 8.89 -26.32 1.38
C ASP A 290 10.24 -27.02 1.65
N ALA A 291 10.38 -28.25 1.21
CA ALA A 291 11.61 -29.02 1.42
C ALA A 291 12.78 -28.49 0.58
N ALA A 292 12.51 -27.97 -0.62
CA ALA A 292 13.55 -27.49 -1.54
C ALA A 292 14.16 -26.18 -1.05
N SER A 293 13.33 -25.19 -0.70
CA SER A 293 13.81 -23.89 -0.18
C SER A 293 14.55 -24.02 1.14
N ARG A 294 14.17 -24.98 2.00
CA ARG A 294 14.88 -25.23 3.27
C ARG A 294 16.30 -25.75 3.08
N ARG A 295 16.60 -26.44 1.96
CA ARG A 295 17.95 -26.91 1.63
C ARG A 295 18.86 -25.79 1.13
N LEU A 296 18.29 -24.67 0.65
CA LEU A 296 19.06 -23.53 0.20
C LEU A 296 19.82 -22.88 1.36
N ARG A 297 21.01 -22.39 1.07
CA ARG A 297 21.82 -21.62 2.01
C ARG A 297 21.50 -20.13 1.98
N LEU A 298 20.21 -19.77 1.84
CA LEU A 298 19.77 -18.38 1.97
C LEU A 298 19.91 -17.89 3.42
N PRO A 299 19.97 -16.58 3.67
CA PRO A 299 19.90 -16.03 5.01
C PRO A 299 18.68 -16.56 5.77
N LYS A 300 18.85 -16.98 7.02
CA LYS A 300 17.83 -17.63 7.87
C LYS A 300 17.84 -17.05 9.29
N GLY A 301 16.79 -17.34 10.05
CA GLY A 301 16.64 -16.92 11.44
C GLY A 301 16.57 -15.40 11.55
N ARG A 302 17.45 -14.78 12.33
CA ARG A 302 17.47 -13.31 12.51
C ARG A 302 17.80 -12.53 11.24
N ARG A 303 18.26 -13.20 10.19
CA ARG A 303 18.58 -12.61 8.89
C ARG A 303 17.51 -12.90 7.81
N ASP A 304 16.37 -13.46 8.17
CA ASP A 304 15.17 -13.61 7.34
C ASP A 304 14.06 -12.79 7.99
N LEU A 305 13.81 -11.58 7.46
CA LEU A 305 12.95 -10.57 8.04
C LEU A 305 11.66 -10.43 7.25
N PRO A 306 10.53 -10.87 7.79
CA PRO A 306 9.23 -10.53 7.21
C PRO A 306 8.87 -9.09 7.58
N LEU A 307 8.62 -8.26 6.56
CA LEU A 307 8.36 -6.83 6.66
C LEU A 307 7.02 -6.52 6.02
N MET A 308 6.03 -6.21 6.84
CA MET A 308 4.72 -5.74 6.41
C MET A 308 4.71 -4.21 6.42
N ILE A 309 4.73 -3.62 5.23
CA ILE A 309 4.67 -2.18 5.00
C ILE A 309 3.21 -1.79 4.85
N SER A 310 2.80 -0.74 5.50
CA SER A 310 1.44 -0.22 5.42
C SER A 310 1.44 1.28 5.73
N GLU A 311 0.29 1.89 5.76
CA GLU A 311 0.12 3.31 6.04
C GLU A 311 -0.94 3.56 7.10
N ARG A 312 -0.81 4.66 7.85
CA ARG A 312 -1.82 5.10 8.84
C ARG A 312 -1.79 6.62 8.97
N SER A 313 -2.93 7.18 9.35
CA SER A 313 -3.04 8.57 9.83
C SER A 313 -3.48 8.58 11.28
N PHE A 314 -2.98 9.54 12.03
CA PHE A 314 -3.18 9.60 13.48
C PHE A 314 -3.76 10.94 13.92
N THR A 315 -4.63 10.90 14.91
CA THR A 315 -5.03 12.10 15.66
C THR A 315 -3.90 12.57 16.58
N ARG A 316 -3.97 13.78 17.10
CA ARG A 316 -3.03 14.30 18.12
C ARG A 316 -2.88 13.40 19.36
N ARG A 317 -3.85 12.52 19.64
CA ARG A 317 -3.80 11.54 20.74
C ARG A 317 -3.29 10.17 20.28
N ASN A 318 -2.59 10.10 19.15
CA ASN A 318 -2.06 8.85 18.57
C ASN A 318 -3.14 7.78 18.31
N GLN A 319 -4.40 8.16 18.17
CA GLN A 319 -5.42 7.22 17.72
C GLN A 319 -5.54 7.30 16.20
N LEU A 320 -5.96 6.20 15.57
CA LEU A 320 -6.22 6.20 14.15
C LEU A 320 -7.31 7.21 13.82
N THR A 321 -7.10 8.00 12.77
CA THR A 321 -8.21 8.63 12.08
C THR A 321 -9.10 7.53 11.48
N ASP A 322 -10.35 7.82 11.20
CA ASP A 322 -11.26 6.89 10.51
C ASP A 322 -11.61 7.46 9.14
N PRO A 323 -10.77 7.25 8.13
CA PRO A 323 -11.03 7.78 6.80
C PRO A 323 -12.26 7.15 6.13
N PHE A 324 -12.70 6.02 6.66
CA PHE A 324 -13.89 5.29 6.21
C PHE A 324 -15.12 5.57 7.10
N ALA A 325 -15.08 6.60 7.96
CA ALA A 325 -16.18 6.93 8.89
C ALA A 325 -17.42 7.43 8.15
N GLN A 326 -17.22 8.10 7.03
CA GLN A 326 -18.25 8.53 6.09
C GLN A 326 -18.39 7.51 4.96
N GLY A 327 -18.45 6.23 5.32
CA GLY A 327 -18.65 5.17 4.32
C GLY A 327 -19.84 5.48 3.43
N PRO A 328 -19.87 4.95 2.19
CA PRO A 328 -21.02 5.11 1.32
C PRO A 328 -22.26 4.69 2.09
N THR A 329 -23.24 5.56 2.15
CA THR A 329 -24.56 5.22 2.69
C THR A 329 -25.17 4.23 1.69
N MET A 330 -25.03 2.94 2.00
CA MET A 330 -25.72 1.89 1.27
C MET A 330 -27.22 2.08 1.42
N GLN A 331 -27.87 2.65 0.44
CA GLN A 331 -29.30 2.54 0.23
C GLN A 331 -29.52 1.57 -0.92
N GLY A 332 -29.68 0.31 -0.59
CA GLY A 332 -30.05 -0.72 -1.58
C GLY A 332 -30.20 -2.08 -0.91
N HIS A 333 -31.36 -2.68 -1.05
CA HIS A 333 -31.56 -4.10 -0.78
C HIS A 333 -30.72 -4.90 -1.78
N HIS A 334 -29.92 -5.85 -1.28
CA HIS A 334 -29.10 -6.81 -2.03
C HIS A 334 -27.77 -6.31 -2.63
N GLY A 335 -26.90 -5.64 -1.83
CA GLY A 335 -25.45 -5.62 -2.11
C GLY A 335 -24.98 -4.81 -3.32
N THR A 336 -25.83 -3.99 -3.93
CA THR A 336 -25.44 -3.02 -4.96
C THR A 336 -25.16 -1.69 -4.30
N MET A 337 -23.94 -1.20 -4.43
CA MET A 337 -23.57 0.13 -3.96
C MET A 337 -24.01 1.19 -4.96
N ALA A 338 -24.88 2.08 -4.53
CA ALA A 338 -25.12 3.32 -5.24
C ALA A 338 -24.35 4.44 -4.52
N PHE A 339 -23.55 5.18 -5.24
CA PHE A 339 -22.97 6.41 -4.75
C PHE A 339 -24.05 7.49 -4.81
N THR A 340 -24.51 8.00 -3.65
CA THR A 340 -25.43 9.13 -3.59
C THR A 340 -24.64 10.43 -3.53
N GLY A 341 -24.41 11.03 -4.67
CA GLY A 341 -23.86 12.37 -4.85
C GLY A 341 -23.78 12.72 -6.33
N PRO A 342 -24.08 13.96 -6.75
CA PRO A 342 -24.04 14.29 -8.17
C PRO A 342 -22.59 14.27 -8.67
N GLY A 343 -22.24 13.27 -9.48
CA GLY A 343 -21.29 13.42 -10.57
C GLY A 343 -19.81 13.13 -10.30
N SER A 344 -19.43 12.41 -9.25
CA SER A 344 -18.00 12.02 -9.10
C SER A 344 -17.88 10.57 -8.65
N PRO A 345 -16.90 9.79 -9.21
CA PRO A 345 -16.42 8.59 -8.53
C PRO A 345 -15.99 8.98 -7.12
N PRO A 346 -16.04 8.06 -6.15
CA PRO A 346 -15.59 8.37 -4.80
C PRO A 346 -14.10 8.63 -4.81
N ASP A 347 -13.75 9.90 -4.80
CA ASP A 347 -12.36 10.38 -4.75
C ASP A 347 -11.71 10.23 -3.38
N ASP A 348 -12.25 9.38 -2.53
CA ASP A 348 -11.74 9.22 -1.17
C ASP A 348 -10.58 8.23 -1.13
N HIS A 349 -9.53 8.52 -1.91
CA HIS A 349 -8.24 7.84 -1.81
C HIS A 349 -7.56 8.21 -0.51
N THR A 350 -7.95 7.57 0.56
CA THR A 350 -7.40 7.83 1.87
C THR A 350 -6.00 7.25 1.99
N VAL A 351 -5.05 8.03 1.54
CA VAL A 351 -3.63 7.74 1.75
C VAL A 351 -3.26 8.08 3.19
N GLY A 352 -2.72 7.11 3.92
CA GLY A 352 -2.23 7.34 5.27
C GLY A 352 -1.00 8.27 5.28
N SER A 353 -0.94 9.21 6.21
CA SER A 353 0.16 10.20 6.30
C SER A 353 1.50 9.59 6.75
N HIS A 354 1.50 8.42 7.39
CA HIS A 354 2.67 7.78 7.97
C HIS A 354 2.86 6.36 7.45
N VAL A 355 4.04 6.08 6.89
CA VAL A 355 4.43 4.71 6.53
C VAL A 355 4.83 3.95 7.77
N VAL A 356 4.24 2.78 7.98
CA VAL A 356 4.52 1.92 9.13
C VAL A 356 5.03 0.56 8.69
N VAL A 357 6.08 0.07 9.34
CA VAL A 357 6.63 -1.28 9.09
C VAL A 357 6.43 -2.13 10.34
N ASN A 358 5.77 -3.27 10.18
CA ASN A 358 5.42 -4.15 11.30
C ASN A 358 4.77 -3.37 12.47
N GLY A 359 3.91 -2.40 12.14
CA GLY A 359 3.19 -1.59 13.12
C GLY A 359 4.03 -0.54 13.84
N ARG A 360 5.18 -0.14 13.29
CA ARG A 360 6.04 0.95 13.78
C ARG A 360 6.22 2.01 12.70
N TYR A 361 6.09 3.27 13.05
CA TYR A 361 6.39 4.38 12.14
C TYR A 361 7.88 4.41 11.84
N ALA A 362 8.24 4.30 10.55
CA ALA A 362 9.62 4.40 10.06
C ALA A 362 10.67 3.86 11.05
N PRO A 363 10.66 2.55 11.41
CA PRO A 363 11.52 2.03 12.48
C PRO A 363 12.96 1.88 12.03
N PHE A 364 13.90 1.72 12.98
CA PHE A 364 15.22 1.23 12.68
C PHE A 364 15.40 -0.26 13.03
N HIS A 365 16.30 -0.93 12.32
CA HIS A 365 16.74 -2.30 12.65
C HIS A 365 18.26 -2.40 12.65
N ARG A 366 18.83 -3.02 13.68
CA ARG A 366 20.29 -3.29 13.74
C ARG A 366 20.60 -4.55 12.97
N VAL A 367 21.47 -4.44 11.98
CA VAL A 367 21.94 -5.56 11.15
C VAL A 367 23.44 -5.73 11.30
N SER A 368 23.98 -6.93 11.16
CA SER A 368 25.41 -7.14 10.94
C SER A 368 25.78 -6.88 9.49
N ALA A 369 27.05 -6.54 9.20
CA ALA A 369 27.53 -6.37 7.83
C ALA A 369 27.61 -7.72 7.10
N THR A 370 26.45 -8.27 6.73
CA THR A 370 26.24 -9.58 6.05
C THR A 370 25.00 -9.52 5.18
N ARG A 371 24.65 -10.62 4.51
CA ARG A 371 23.42 -10.74 3.73
C ARG A 371 22.19 -10.96 4.62
N TYR A 372 21.11 -10.26 4.25
CA TYR A 372 19.77 -10.41 4.83
C TYR A 372 18.76 -10.76 3.74
N ARG A 373 17.79 -11.58 4.10
CA ARG A 373 16.59 -11.85 3.29
C ARG A 373 15.46 -11.00 3.84
N LEU A 374 14.88 -10.18 2.99
CA LEU A 374 13.72 -9.37 3.33
C LEU A 374 12.51 -9.93 2.57
N ARG A 375 11.48 -10.30 3.30
CA ARG A 375 10.18 -10.66 2.74
C ARG A 375 9.29 -9.45 2.84
N LEU A 376 9.18 -8.73 1.74
CA LEU A 376 8.44 -7.46 1.65
C LEU A 376 6.99 -7.74 1.26
N LEU A 377 6.06 -7.21 2.03
CA LEU A 377 4.63 -7.19 1.77
C LEU A 377 4.15 -5.74 1.83
N ASN A 378 3.52 -5.25 0.79
CA ASN A 378 2.71 -4.05 0.87
C ASN A 378 1.30 -4.43 1.34
N ALA A 379 0.96 -4.09 2.57
CA ALA A 379 -0.34 -4.29 3.18
C ALA A 379 -1.10 -2.97 3.41
N ALA A 380 -0.73 -1.92 2.66
CA ALA A 380 -1.49 -0.68 2.63
C ALA A 380 -2.86 -0.92 1.98
N PRO A 381 -3.91 -0.29 2.46
CA PRO A 381 -5.21 -0.39 1.82
C PRO A 381 -5.26 0.29 0.45
N PHE A 382 -4.35 1.24 0.20
CA PHE A 382 -4.35 2.02 -1.02
C PHE A 382 -2.96 2.28 -1.63
N SER A 383 -1.99 2.79 -0.85
CA SER A 383 -0.72 3.30 -1.38
C SER A 383 0.18 2.23 -1.99
N ALA A 384 0.78 2.55 -3.13
CA ALA A 384 1.94 1.85 -3.67
C ALA A 384 3.25 2.42 -3.11
N TYR A 385 4.31 1.61 -3.09
CA TYR A 385 5.65 2.02 -2.68
C TYR A 385 6.66 1.65 -3.77
N ASN A 386 7.43 2.61 -4.23
CA ASN A 386 8.58 2.37 -5.09
C ASN A 386 9.85 2.35 -4.23
N LEU A 387 10.19 1.17 -3.74
CA LEU A 387 11.22 0.98 -2.72
C LEU A 387 12.63 1.04 -3.33
N SER A 388 13.51 1.80 -2.68
CA SER A 388 14.94 1.85 -2.98
C SER A 388 15.76 1.90 -1.70
N LEU A 389 17.05 1.62 -1.78
CA LEU A 389 18.00 1.82 -0.68
C LEU A 389 18.76 3.13 -0.89
N SER A 390 18.92 3.93 0.17
CA SER A 390 19.44 5.30 0.10
C SER A 390 20.86 5.43 -0.45
N ASP A 391 21.63 4.36 -0.41
CA ASP A 391 23.00 4.27 -0.94
C ASP A 391 23.08 3.69 -2.37
N GLY A 392 21.91 3.44 -2.99
CA GLY A 392 21.82 2.93 -4.37
C GLY A 392 22.14 1.44 -4.53
N ARG A 393 22.46 0.70 -3.45
CA ARG A 393 22.70 -0.74 -3.58
C ARG A 393 21.47 -1.48 -4.08
N PRO A 394 21.65 -2.56 -4.86
CA PRO A 394 20.53 -3.30 -5.40
C PRO A 394 19.91 -4.26 -4.38
N PHE A 395 18.64 -4.56 -4.61
CA PHE A 395 17.98 -5.77 -4.16
C PHE A 395 18.30 -6.91 -5.13
N VAL A 396 18.44 -8.12 -4.62
CA VAL A 396 18.43 -9.32 -5.47
C VAL A 396 17.11 -10.05 -5.21
N GLN A 397 16.15 -9.88 -6.11
CA GLN A 397 14.85 -10.54 -5.99
C GLN A 397 14.99 -12.02 -6.29
N ILE A 398 14.54 -12.86 -5.37
CA ILE A 398 14.62 -14.32 -5.45
C ILE A 398 13.24 -14.98 -5.52
N GLY A 399 12.17 -14.24 -5.28
CA GLY A 399 10.81 -14.75 -5.29
C GLY A 399 9.77 -13.65 -5.34
N THR A 400 8.55 -14.09 -5.55
CA THR A 400 7.29 -13.34 -5.49
C THR A 400 6.54 -13.73 -4.22
N GLY A 401 5.23 -13.44 -4.14
CA GLY A 401 4.36 -13.95 -3.06
C GLY A 401 4.15 -15.46 -3.12
N ASN A 402 4.07 -16.03 -4.31
CA ASN A 402 3.59 -17.39 -4.56
C ASN A 402 4.69 -18.39 -4.93
N GLY A 403 5.96 -18.00 -4.82
CA GLY A 403 7.06 -18.93 -5.09
C GLY A 403 8.40 -18.25 -5.37
N LEU A 404 9.44 -19.08 -5.46
CA LEU A 404 10.76 -18.60 -5.87
C LEU A 404 10.81 -18.44 -7.40
N LEU A 405 11.54 -17.42 -7.84
CA LEU A 405 11.90 -17.25 -9.25
C LEU A 405 12.88 -18.33 -9.68
N ARG A 406 12.94 -18.65 -10.98
CA ARG A 406 13.92 -19.61 -11.51
C ARG A 406 15.35 -19.10 -11.39
N THR A 407 15.56 -17.81 -11.54
CA THR A 407 16.86 -17.12 -11.42
C THR A 407 16.69 -15.85 -10.60
N PRO A 408 17.67 -15.50 -9.76
CA PRO A 408 17.69 -14.21 -9.09
C PRO A 408 17.70 -13.04 -10.08
N VAL A 409 17.02 -11.94 -9.73
CA VAL A 409 16.92 -10.72 -10.56
C VAL A 409 17.44 -9.54 -9.75
N VAL A 410 18.44 -8.83 -10.29
CA VAL A 410 19.00 -7.61 -9.69
C VAL A 410 18.10 -6.43 -10.00
N ARG A 411 17.73 -5.66 -8.98
CA ARG A 411 16.85 -4.48 -9.11
C ARG A 411 17.33 -3.37 -8.18
N THR A 412 17.36 -2.12 -8.65
CA THR A 412 17.62 -0.94 -7.81
C THR A 412 16.36 -0.35 -7.20
N GLN A 413 15.20 -0.65 -7.80
CA GLN A 413 13.90 -0.23 -7.34
C GLN A 413 12.91 -1.41 -7.34
N LEU A 414 11.98 -1.43 -6.38
CA LEU A 414 10.90 -2.40 -6.26
C LEU A 414 9.58 -1.66 -6.15
N ASN A 415 8.80 -1.62 -7.23
CA ASN A 415 7.43 -1.12 -7.13
C ASN A 415 6.54 -2.23 -6.55
N LEU A 416 5.93 -1.96 -5.40
CA LEU A 416 5.01 -2.85 -4.71
C LEU A 416 3.69 -2.11 -4.45
N GLY A 417 2.65 -2.49 -5.16
CA GLY A 417 1.29 -2.05 -4.88
C GLY A 417 0.61 -2.85 -3.75
N PRO A 418 -0.59 -2.47 -3.36
CA PRO A 418 -1.37 -3.19 -2.36
C PRO A 418 -1.44 -4.69 -2.65
N ALA A 419 -1.20 -5.51 -1.63
CA ALA A 419 -1.10 -6.97 -1.63
C ALA A 419 0.09 -7.58 -2.37
N GLN A 420 0.88 -6.81 -3.10
CA GLN A 420 2.07 -7.37 -3.75
C GLN A 420 3.17 -7.69 -2.73
N ARG A 421 3.93 -8.75 -3.04
CA ARG A 421 5.03 -9.23 -2.20
C ARG A 421 6.28 -9.40 -3.06
N ALA A 422 7.43 -9.21 -2.43
CA ALA A 422 8.74 -9.55 -3.00
C ALA A 422 9.62 -10.21 -1.95
N ASP A 423 10.31 -11.26 -2.36
CA ASP A 423 11.33 -11.93 -1.55
C ASP A 423 12.70 -11.54 -2.09
N VAL A 424 13.48 -10.81 -1.31
CA VAL A 424 14.74 -10.21 -1.80
C VAL A 424 15.90 -10.46 -0.84
N ILE A 425 17.11 -10.49 -1.39
CA ILE A 425 18.37 -10.46 -0.64
C ILE A 425 18.95 -9.06 -0.73
N VAL A 426 19.37 -8.51 0.42
CA VAL A 426 20.18 -7.30 0.53
C VAL A 426 21.52 -7.67 1.14
N ASP A 427 22.61 -7.22 0.55
CA ASP A 427 23.97 -7.46 1.03
C ASP A 427 24.51 -6.19 1.70
N PHE A 428 24.71 -6.26 3.03
CA PHE A 428 25.30 -5.19 3.83
C PHE A 428 26.80 -5.41 4.09
N SER A 429 27.44 -6.38 3.42
CA SER A 429 28.89 -6.61 3.56
C SER A 429 29.68 -5.35 3.16
N GLY A 430 30.69 -5.01 3.95
CA GLY A 430 31.52 -3.81 3.69
C GLY A 430 30.98 -2.50 4.29
N GLU A 431 29.77 -2.47 4.82
CA GLU A 431 29.08 -1.23 5.26
C GLU A 431 29.04 -1.06 6.78
N SER A 432 29.98 -1.65 7.49
CA SER A 432 30.06 -1.54 8.96
C SER A 432 30.12 -0.08 9.41
N GLY A 433 29.22 0.31 10.32
CA GLY A 433 29.11 1.67 10.85
C GLY A 433 28.22 2.61 10.03
N GLN A 434 27.68 2.16 8.88
CA GLN A 434 26.79 2.95 8.03
C GLN A 434 25.31 2.75 8.41
N ASP A 435 24.52 3.78 8.12
CA ASP A 435 23.06 3.74 8.17
C ASP A 435 22.51 3.71 6.74
N VAL A 436 21.72 2.68 6.40
CA VAL A 436 21.09 2.50 5.10
C VAL A 436 19.58 2.63 5.25
N VAL A 437 18.97 3.55 4.54
CA VAL A 437 17.52 3.75 4.60
C VAL A 437 16.83 3.03 3.46
N LEU A 438 15.87 2.17 3.80
CA LEU A 438 14.84 1.73 2.88
C LEU A 438 13.83 2.87 2.79
N GLN A 439 13.63 3.39 1.60
CA GLN A 439 12.75 4.53 1.32
C GLN A 439 11.83 4.23 0.14
N SER A 440 10.68 4.88 0.10
CA SER A 440 9.86 4.97 -1.09
C SER A 440 10.26 6.25 -1.83
N VAL A 441 10.47 6.13 -3.13
CA VAL A 441 10.74 7.26 -4.02
C VAL A 441 9.57 7.44 -4.99
N PRO A 442 9.34 8.65 -5.54
CA PRO A 442 8.33 8.83 -6.56
C PRO A 442 8.54 7.85 -7.72
N ASP A 443 7.47 7.34 -8.28
CA ASP A 443 7.53 6.54 -9.50
C ASP A 443 7.82 7.47 -10.68
N ALA A 444 8.76 7.09 -11.54
CA ALA A 444 9.09 7.85 -12.73
C ALA A 444 7.95 7.86 -13.77
N ASP A 445 7.06 6.86 -13.71
CA ASP A 445 5.83 6.82 -14.49
C ASP A 445 4.72 7.55 -13.72
N GLU A 446 4.51 8.81 -14.07
CA GLU A 446 3.58 9.76 -13.45
C GLU A 446 2.09 9.41 -13.65
N ARG A 447 1.76 8.21 -14.11
CA ARG A 447 0.39 7.78 -14.42
C ARG A 447 -0.18 6.92 -13.29
N GLY A 448 -0.87 7.54 -12.39
CA GLY A 448 -1.64 6.80 -11.41
C GLY A 448 -1.21 7.07 -9.98
N THR A 449 -1.72 6.32 -9.05
CA THR A 449 -1.50 6.39 -7.61
C THR A 449 -0.01 6.42 -7.26
N GLY A 450 0.61 7.55 -7.49
CA GLY A 450 2.04 7.74 -7.39
C GLY A 450 2.57 7.31 -6.04
N SER A 451 3.63 6.49 -6.07
CA SER A 451 4.40 6.25 -4.87
C SER A 451 4.99 7.58 -4.42
N ARG A 452 4.68 7.99 -3.19
CA ARG A 452 5.23 9.21 -2.62
C ARG A 452 6.61 8.99 -2.01
N ALA A 453 7.42 10.03 -1.98
CA ALA A 453 8.65 10.04 -1.20
C ALA A 453 8.34 9.87 0.29
N ALA A 454 8.88 8.83 0.92
CA ALA A 454 8.71 8.59 2.35
C ALA A 454 9.83 7.71 2.90
N PRO A 455 10.29 7.95 4.13
CA PRO A 455 11.14 7.02 4.84
C PRO A 455 10.31 5.78 5.24
N VAL A 456 10.82 4.57 4.93
CA VAL A 456 10.16 3.32 5.27
C VAL A 456 10.79 2.71 6.52
N MET A 457 12.10 2.47 6.51
CA MET A 457 12.85 2.04 7.69
C MET A 457 14.36 2.27 7.52
N GLN A 458 15.12 2.24 8.62
CA GLN A 458 16.57 2.37 8.63
C GLN A 458 17.23 1.07 9.06
N PHE A 459 18.25 0.64 8.32
CA PHE A 459 19.18 -0.42 8.74
C PHE A 459 20.43 0.23 9.31
N ARG A 460 20.73 -0.05 10.59
CA ARG A 460 21.96 0.36 11.26
C ARG A 460 22.97 -0.79 11.19
N VAL A 461 23.95 -0.66 10.33
CA VAL A 461 24.88 -1.74 10.01
C VAL A 461 26.00 -1.79 11.06
N GLY A 462 25.98 -2.82 11.88
CA GLY A 462 27.01 -3.08 12.88
C GLY A 462 28.20 -3.87 12.31
N ALA A 463 29.01 -4.46 13.21
CA ALA A 463 30.19 -5.22 12.86
C ALA A 463 29.89 -6.40 11.92
N PRO A 464 30.86 -6.85 11.11
CA PRO A 464 30.75 -8.06 10.32
C PRO A 464 30.49 -9.28 11.20
N ALA A 465 29.70 -10.22 10.67
CA ALA A 465 29.46 -11.50 11.32
C ALA A 465 29.67 -12.64 10.32
N ARG A 466 29.90 -13.86 10.85
CA ARG A 466 30.09 -15.04 10.00
C ARG A 466 28.84 -15.26 9.12
N ASP A 467 29.00 -15.16 7.81
CA ASP A 467 27.96 -15.46 6.84
C ASP A 467 28.32 -16.70 6.02
N ARG A 468 27.47 -17.72 6.12
CA ARG A 468 27.57 -18.95 5.34
C ARG A 468 26.49 -19.01 4.23
N SER A 469 25.72 -17.94 4.08
CA SER A 469 24.68 -17.88 3.05
C SER A 469 25.30 -17.84 1.66
N ARG A 470 24.61 -18.42 0.69
CA ARG A 470 24.95 -18.39 -0.73
C ARG A 470 23.70 -18.16 -1.54
N LEU A 471 23.81 -17.32 -2.53
CA LEU A 471 22.76 -17.12 -3.52
C LEU A 471 23.08 -18.02 -4.73
N PRO A 472 22.29 -19.08 -4.98
CA PRO A 472 22.50 -19.93 -6.14
C PRO A 472 22.04 -19.23 -7.41
N ALA A 473 22.71 -19.50 -8.53
CA ALA A 473 22.34 -18.96 -9.84
C ALA A 473 20.98 -19.49 -10.33
N ARG A 474 20.55 -20.64 -9.84
CA ARG A 474 19.20 -21.21 -10.08
C ARG A 474 18.55 -21.58 -8.78
N LEU A 475 17.26 -21.26 -8.69
CA LEU A 475 16.43 -21.53 -7.52
C LEU A 475 15.40 -22.62 -7.87
N PRO A 476 14.91 -23.38 -6.88
CA PRO A 476 13.82 -24.33 -7.08
C PRO A 476 12.52 -23.54 -7.27
N SER A 477 12.25 -23.20 -8.51
CA SER A 477 11.01 -22.54 -8.93
C SER A 477 9.93 -23.60 -9.20
N PRO A 478 8.67 -23.34 -8.87
CA PRO A 478 7.57 -24.22 -9.26
C PRO A 478 7.47 -24.30 -10.80
N ASP A 479 6.94 -25.41 -11.29
CA ASP A 479 6.64 -25.55 -12.70
C ASP A 479 5.44 -24.66 -13.06
N LEU A 480 5.61 -23.92 -14.15
CA LEU A 480 4.57 -23.02 -14.65
C LEU A 480 3.71 -23.76 -15.68
N VAL A 481 2.40 -23.59 -15.58
CA VAL A 481 1.47 -24.16 -16.56
C VAL A 481 1.77 -23.68 -17.97
N THR A 482 1.61 -24.56 -18.97
CA THR A 482 1.61 -24.13 -20.37
C THR A 482 0.32 -23.39 -20.66
N ALA A 483 0.44 -22.10 -21.00
CA ALA A 483 -0.73 -21.27 -21.27
C ALA A 483 -1.34 -21.63 -22.63
N PRO A 484 -2.68 -21.70 -22.76
CA PRO A 484 -3.36 -21.76 -24.05
C PRO A 484 -2.99 -20.56 -24.94
N ALA A 485 -3.05 -20.72 -26.26
CA ALA A 485 -2.83 -19.64 -27.20
C ALA A 485 -3.93 -18.57 -27.09
N GLU A 486 -5.17 -19.01 -26.93
CA GLU A 486 -6.36 -18.16 -26.86
C GLU A 486 -6.62 -17.64 -25.46
N VAL A 487 -7.16 -16.42 -25.39
CA VAL A 487 -7.68 -15.81 -24.16
C VAL A 487 -9.13 -16.26 -24.00
N SER A 488 -9.41 -17.04 -22.96
CA SER A 488 -10.76 -17.56 -22.68
C SER A 488 -11.68 -16.53 -21.99
N LYS A 489 -11.09 -15.56 -21.26
CA LYS A 489 -11.82 -14.52 -20.54
C LYS A 489 -11.05 -13.22 -20.50
N THR A 490 -11.74 -12.11 -20.73
CA THR A 490 -11.23 -10.76 -20.44
C THR A 490 -11.97 -10.18 -19.24
N TRP A 491 -11.19 -9.67 -18.28
CA TRP A 491 -11.66 -8.89 -17.16
C TRP A 491 -11.23 -7.44 -17.36
N THR A 492 -12.20 -6.55 -17.52
CA THR A 492 -11.96 -5.12 -17.75
C THR A 492 -12.25 -4.38 -16.45
N PHE A 493 -11.27 -3.64 -15.96
CA PHE A 493 -11.35 -2.79 -14.78
C PHE A 493 -11.62 -1.37 -15.23
N ASP A 494 -12.71 -0.78 -14.75
CA ASP A 494 -13.24 0.48 -15.26
C ASP A 494 -14.10 1.20 -14.23
N ILE A 495 -14.53 2.41 -14.60
CA ILE A 495 -15.58 3.14 -13.91
C ILE A 495 -16.88 2.93 -14.71
N GLY A 496 -17.90 2.39 -14.05
CA GLY A 496 -19.23 2.23 -14.59
C GLY A 496 -20.16 3.31 -14.09
N GLY A 497 -21.34 3.40 -14.70
CA GLY A 497 -22.39 4.27 -14.23
C GLY A 497 -23.73 3.95 -14.89
N ASP A 498 -24.82 4.09 -14.14
CA ASP A 498 -26.18 4.01 -14.65
C ASP A 498 -27.11 4.95 -13.85
N GLU A 499 -28.35 5.19 -14.37
CA GLU A 499 -29.33 6.08 -13.73
C GLU A 499 -29.75 5.58 -12.33
N ARG A 500 -29.66 4.28 -12.08
CA ARG A 500 -30.08 3.66 -10.82
C ARG A 500 -29.01 3.70 -9.75
N HIS A 501 -27.73 3.53 -10.15
CA HIS A 501 -26.62 3.33 -9.23
C HIS A 501 -25.63 4.50 -9.21
N GLY A 502 -25.80 5.50 -10.10
CA GLY A 502 -24.81 6.56 -10.27
C GLY A 502 -23.48 5.99 -10.80
N THR A 503 -22.39 6.64 -10.47
CA THR A 503 -21.03 6.20 -10.81
C THR A 503 -20.52 5.17 -9.81
N PHE A 504 -19.89 4.08 -10.26
CA PHE A 504 -19.35 3.00 -9.42
C PHE A 504 -18.09 2.41 -10.03
N TRP A 505 -17.27 1.79 -9.18
CA TRP A 505 -16.17 0.97 -9.64
C TRP A 505 -16.68 -0.33 -10.24
N ALA A 506 -16.19 -0.70 -11.43
CA ALA A 506 -16.76 -1.78 -12.22
C ALA A 506 -15.72 -2.82 -12.66
N ILE A 507 -16.18 -4.07 -12.76
CA ILE A 507 -15.50 -5.10 -13.56
C ILE A 507 -16.44 -5.50 -14.70
N ASN A 508 -15.99 -5.37 -15.95
CA ASN A 508 -16.80 -5.59 -17.16
C ASN A 508 -18.08 -4.74 -17.16
N GLY A 509 -17.96 -3.47 -16.75
CA GLY A 509 -19.05 -2.50 -16.73
C GLY A 509 -20.14 -2.76 -15.67
N LYS A 510 -19.86 -3.62 -14.67
CA LYS A 510 -20.84 -4.02 -13.65
C LYS A 510 -20.26 -3.88 -12.25
N PRO A 511 -21.05 -3.41 -11.27
CA PRO A 511 -20.66 -3.49 -9.86
C PRO A 511 -20.78 -4.92 -9.37
N PHE A 512 -20.14 -5.21 -8.24
CA PHE A 512 -20.21 -6.54 -7.62
C PHE A 512 -21.63 -6.93 -7.23
N ASP A 513 -21.97 -8.18 -7.55
CA ASP A 513 -23.21 -8.83 -7.13
C ASP A 513 -22.86 -10.25 -6.62
N PRO A 514 -23.01 -10.55 -5.33
CA PRO A 514 -22.67 -11.86 -4.79
C PRO A 514 -23.53 -13.00 -5.34
N GLY A 515 -24.72 -12.70 -5.88
CA GLY A 515 -25.63 -13.65 -6.50
C GLY A 515 -25.26 -13.99 -7.95
N ARG A 516 -24.40 -13.18 -8.60
CA ARG A 516 -24.05 -13.32 -10.01
C ARG A 516 -22.71 -14.05 -10.17
N SER A 517 -22.64 -14.99 -11.10
CA SER A 517 -21.38 -15.56 -11.60
C SER A 517 -21.01 -14.88 -12.91
N ASP A 518 -19.88 -14.17 -12.94
CA ASP A 518 -19.43 -13.41 -14.11
C ASP A 518 -18.58 -14.25 -15.07
N HIS A 519 -18.13 -15.42 -14.63
CA HIS A 519 -17.47 -16.44 -15.44
C HIS A 519 -17.60 -17.82 -14.80
N ARG A 520 -17.63 -18.87 -15.65
CA ARG A 520 -17.59 -20.26 -15.22
C ARG A 520 -16.46 -20.97 -15.94
N THR A 521 -15.64 -21.67 -15.18
CA THR A 521 -14.54 -22.50 -15.69
C THR A 521 -14.68 -23.93 -15.19
N ARG A 522 -14.12 -24.88 -15.93
CA ARG A 522 -14.18 -26.30 -15.54
C ARG A 522 -13.01 -26.69 -14.65
N LEU A 523 -13.28 -27.49 -13.65
CA LEU A 523 -12.25 -28.14 -12.85
C LEU A 523 -11.31 -28.96 -13.77
N GLY A 524 -9.99 -28.84 -13.56
CA GLY A 524 -8.96 -29.47 -14.36
C GLY A 524 -8.53 -28.69 -15.61
N SER A 525 -9.31 -27.71 -16.06
CA SER A 525 -8.96 -26.88 -17.22
C SER A 525 -7.75 -26.00 -16.95
N VAL A 526 -7.07 -25.63 -18.02
CA VAL A 526 -6.07 -24.56 -18.02
C VAL A 526 -6.63 -23.42 -18.84
N GLU A 527 -6.73 -22.24 -18.25
CA GLU A 527 -7.23 -21.05 -18.93
C GLU A 527 -6.18 -19.96 -19.00
N ARG A 528 -6.29 -19.10 -20.03
CA ARG A 528 -5.58 -17.84 -20.16
C ARG A 528 -6.58 -16.70 -20.07
N TRP A 529 -6.41 -15.85 -19.06
CA TRP A 529 -7.24 -14.67 -18.86
C TRP A 529 -6.49 -13.41 -19.19
N ARG A 530 -7.22 -12.41 -19.66
CA ARG A 530 -6.72 -11.05 -19.85
C ARG A 530 -7.29 -10.14 -18.79
N LEU A 531 -6.40 -9.48 -18.06
CA LEU A 531 -6.73 -8.42 -17.12
C LEU A 531 -6.43 -7.10 -17.84
N ARG A 532 -7.44 -6.26 -18.06
CA ARG A 532 -7.32 -5.01 -18.81
C ARG A 532 -7.82 -3.84 -18.00
N ASN A 533 -7.03 -2.78 -17.93
CA ASN A 533 -7.43 -1.51 -17.34
C ASN A 533 -7.87 -0.53 -18.44
N THR A 534 -9.10 -0.06 -18.38
CA THR A 534 -9.66 0.95 -19.29
C THR A 534 -9.98 2.26 -18.59
N SER A 535 -9.75 2.33 -17.28
CA SER A 535 -9.86 3.57 -16.51
C SER A 535 -8.61 4.44 -16.66
N ASP A 536 -8.66 5.64 -16.14
CA ASP A 536 -7.55 6.59 -16.06
C ASP A 536 -6.67 6.44 -14.81
N MET A 537 -6.96 5.44 -13.96
CA MET A 537 -6.24 5.16 -12.73
C MET A 537 -5.54 3.79 -12.76
N THR A 538 -4.47 3.66 -11.98
CA THR A 538 -3.80 2.36 -11.76
C THR A 538 -4.66 1.46 -10.87
N HIS A 539 -4.76 0.17 -11.19
CA HIS A 539 -5.38 -0.86 -10.37
C HIS A 539 -4.39 -1.95 -10.01
N TYR A 540 -4.62 -2.59 -8.86
CA TYR A 540 -3.88 -3.77 -8.42
C TYR A 540 -4.84 -4.95 -8.37
N VAL A 541 -4.82 -5.76 -9.43
CA VAL A 541 -5.79 -6.83 -9.64
C VAL A 541 -5.34 -8.09 -8.94
N HIS A 542 -6.16 -8.58 -8.01
CA HIS A 542 -5.99 -9.85 -7.31
C HIS A 542 -6.98 -10.89 -7.80
N ILE A 543 -6.50 -12.13 -7.93
CA ILE A 543 -7.32 -13.32 -8.28
C ILE A 543 -7.13 -14.37 -7.21
N HIS A 544 -8.22 -14.79 -6.58
CA HIS A 544 -8.22 -15.80 -5.52
C HIS A 544 -7.84 -17.21 -6.02
N ALA A 545 -7.29 -17.97 -5.12
CA ALA A 545 -7.24 -19.44 -5.03
C ALA A 545 -6.45 -20.22 -6.09
N GLN A 546 -5.90 -19.66 -7.15
CA GLN A 546 -5.12 -20.41 -8.14
C GLN A 546 -3.66 -19.98 -8.18
N GLN A 547 -2.77 -20.89 -8.61
CA GLN A 547 -1.38 -20.54 -8.89
C GLN A 547 -1.28 -19.95 -10.30
N TRP A 548 -1.37 -18.64 -10.38
CA TRP A 548 -1.30 -17.91 -11.64
C TRP A 548 0.13 -17.61 -12.05
N ARG A 549 0.37 -17.55 -13.35
CA ARG A 549 1.59 -16.99 -13.92
C ARG A 549 1.30 -15.88 -14.91
N THR A 550 2.18 -14.91 -15.03
CA THR A 550 2.13 -13.92 -16.10
C THR A 550 2.57 -14.56 -17.43
N VAL A 551 1.73 -14.46 -18.45
CA VAL A 551 1.98 -14.95 -19.82
C VAL A 551 2.59 -13.85 -20.69
N SER A 552 1.96 -12.68 -20.69
CA SER A 552 2.41 -11.49 -21.40
C SER A 552 1.94 -10.22 -20.70
N ARG A 553 2.66 -9.12 -20.89
CA ARG A 553 2.26 -7.76 -20.52
C ARG A 553 2.25 -6.91 -21.78
N ASN A 554 1.10 -6.32 -22.13
CA ASN A 554 0.89 -5.55 -23.35
C ASN A 554 1.40 -6.30 -24.62
N GLY A 555 1.12 -7.62 -24.71
CA GLY A 555 1.53 -8.47 -25.80
C GLY A 555 3.02 -8.86 -25.83
N THR A 556 3.83 -8.34 -24.92
CA THR A 556 5.26 -8.64 -24.84
C THR A 556 5.59 -9.63 -23.72
N ARG A 557 6.79 -10.18 -23.74
CA ARG A 557 7.28 -11.07 -22.68
C ARG A 557 7.34 -10.31 -21.36
N PRO A 558 6.80 -10.87 -20.25
CA PRO A 558 6.82 -10.18 -18.95
C PRO A 558 8.26 -9.95 -18.47
N PRO A 559 8.49 -8.90 -17.69
CA PRO A 559 9.81 -8.62 -17.14
C PRO A 559 10.30 -9.77 -16.25
N PRO A 560 11.63 -9.94 -16.05
CA PRO A 560 12.18 -11.10 -15.35
C PRO A 560 11.59 -11.34 -13.96
N TRP A 561 11.23 -10.29 -13.23
CA TRP A 561 10.68 -10.36 -11.88
C TRP A 561 9.20 -10.78 -11.80
N GLU A 562 8.46 -10.72 -12.91
CA GLU A 562 7.08 -11.22 -13.03
C GLU A 562 7.00 -12.63 -13.66
N ARG A 563 8.14 -13.31 -13.88
CA ARG A 563 8.17 -14.64 -14.51
C ARG A 563 8.02 -15.79 -13.51
N GLY A 564 7.59 -15.51 -12.28
CA GLY A 564 7.20 -16.48 -11.27
C GLY A 564 5.69 -16.70 -11.23
N LEU A 565 5.23 -17.32 -10.14
CA LEU A 565 3.82 -17.35 -9.78
C LEU A 565 3.45 -16.02 -9.12
N GLU A 566 2.29 -15.50 -9.47
CA GLU A 566 1.73 -14.26 -8.93
C GLU A 566 0.23 -14.42 -8.69
N ASP A 567 -0.33 -13.56 -7.87
CA ASP A 567 -1.77 -13.46 -7.65
C ASP A 567 -2.29 -12.03 -7.71
N THR A 568 -1.37 -11.03 -7.80
CA THR A 568 -1.72 -9.61 -7.81
C THR A 568 -0.86 -8.84 -8.81
N TRP A 569 -1.50 -8.17 -9.77
CA TRP A 569 -0.82 -7.44 -10.85
C TRP A 569 -1.16 -5.95 -10.82
N ARG A 570 -0.15 -5.10 -10.98
CA ARG A 570 -0.32 -3.68 -11.32
C ARG A 570 -0.78 -3.58 -12.77
N LEU A 571 -1.82 -2.78 -13.00
CA LEU A 571 -2.32 -2.37 -14.31
C LEU A 571 -2.41 -0.85 -14.36
N ASP A 572 -1.52 -0.24 -15.11
CA ASP A 572 -1.60 1.20 -15.37
C ASP A 572 -2.69 1.51 -16.41
N PRO A 573 -3.15 2.77 -16.53
CA PRO A 573 -4.15 3.16 -17.52
C PRO A 573 -3.80 2.67 -18.94
N GLY A 574 -4.74 1.97 -19.57
CA GLY A 574 -4.59 1.39 -20.89
C GLY A 574 -3.81 0.08 -20.98
N GLU A 575 -3.21 -0.41 -19.89
CA GLU A 575 -2.46 -1.67 -19.86
C GLU A 575 -3.34 -2.91 -19.84
N TYR A 576 -2.76 -4.03 -20.29
CA TYR A 576 -3.30 -5.35 -20.04
C TYR A 576 -2.20 -6.38 -19.73
N VAL A 577 -2.57 -7.36 -18.91
CA VAL A 577 -1.72 -8.52 -18.59
C VAL A 577 -2.50 -9.79 -18.89
N ASP A 578 -1.88 -10.70 -19.64
CA ASP A 578 -2.41 -12.05 -19.81
C ASP A 578 -1.80 -12.96 -18.74
N VAL A 579 -2.66 -13.68 -18.04
CA VAL A 579 -2.29 -14.61 -16.99
C VAL A 579 -2.86 -16.00 -17.27
N ALA A 580 -2.23 -17.04 -16.76
CA ALA A 580 -2.73 -18.40 -16.93
C ALA A 580 -2.60 -19.21 -15.65
N ALA A 581 -3.61 -20.06 -15.40
CA ALA A 581 -3.62 -21.03 -14.30
C ALA A 581 -4.32 -22.32 -14.71
N ARG A 582 -4.04 -23.39 -13.97
CA ARG A 582 -4.84 -24.62 -13.96
C ARG A 582 -5.84 -24.51 -12.83
N PHE A 583 -7.11 -24.78 -13.07
CA PHE A 583 -8.15 -24.86 -12.05
C PHE A 583 -8.14 -26.26 -11.42
N ALA A 584 -7.27 -26.44 -10.42
CA ALA A 584 -7.07 -27.72 -9.75
C ALA A 584 -7.93 -27.83 -8.47
N ASP A 585 -8.18 -29.07 -8.02
CA ASP A 585 -8.66 -29.51 -6.72
C ASP A 585 -10.06 -29.02 -6.28
N HIS A 586 -10.39 -27.75 -6.42
CA HIS A 586 -11.52 -27.15 -5.73
C HIS A 586 -12.56 -26.57 -6.70
N THR A 587 -13.85 -26.86 -6.44
CA THR A 587 -15.00 -26.23 -7.10
C THR A 587 -15.62 -25.18 -6.18
N GLY A 588 -16.41 -24.28 -6.76
CA GLY A 588 -17.18 -23.28 -6.04
C GLY A 588 -16.88 -21.86 -6.50
N PRO A 589 -17.42 -20.86 -5.79
CA PRO A 589 -17.22 -19.45 -6.10
C PRO A 589 -15.86 -18.94 -5.60
N PHE A 590 -15.21 -18.12 -6.41
CA PHE A 590 -13.99 -17.40 -6.08
C PHE A 590 -14.07 -15.96 -6.58
N MET A 591 -13.20 -15.09 -6.08
CA MET A 591 -13.23 -13.65 -6.37
C MET A 591 -12.06 -13.22 -7.26
N ILE A 592 -12.32 -12.18 -8.05
CA ILE A 592 -11.34 -11.32 -8.68
C ILE A 592 -11.71 -9.88 -8.36
N HIS A 593 -10.75 -9.08 -7.91
CA HIS A 593 -11.02 -7.69 -7.50
C HIS A 593 -9.77 -6.81 -7.58
N CYS A 594 -9.98 -5.49 -7.53
CA CYS A 594 -8.90 -4.56 -7.26
C CYS A 594 -8.51 -4.63 -5.78
N HIS A 595 -7.22 -4.67 -5.46
CA HIS A 595 -6.74 -4.73 -4.08
C HIS A 595 -6.39 -3.34 -3.50
N MET A 596 -6.75 -2.27 -4.20
CA MET A 596 -7.03 -1.00 -3.56
C MET A 596 -8.37 -1.19 -2.85
N LEU A 597 -8.32 -1.32 -1.52
CA LEU A 597 -9.45 -1.88 -0.75
C LEU A 597 -10.68 -0.97 -0.72
N ASP A 598 -10.54 0.30 -1.00
CA ASP A 598 -11.65 1.22 -1.21
C ASP A 598 -12.34 0.94 -2.56
N HIS A 599 -11.59 0.65 -3.65
CA HIS A 599 -12.18 0.22 -4.92
C HIS A 599 -12.95 -1.10 -4.77
N GLU A 600 -12.40 -2.06 -4.00
CA GLU A 600 -13.05 -3.32 -3.68
C GLU A 600 -14.36 -3.08 -2.92
N ASP A 601 -14.30 -2.33 -1.80
CA ASP A 601 -15.48 -2.01 -0.98
C ASP A 601 -16.54 -1.22 -1.76
N HIS A 602 -16.15 -0.53 -2.85
CA HIS A 602 -17.03 0.24 -3.71
C HIS A 602 -17.39 -0.47 -5.03
N GLY A 603 -17.24 -1.79 -5.09
CA GLY A 603 -17.82 -2.63 -6.14
C GLY A 603 -16.86 -3.15 -7.20
N MET A 604 -15.55 -2.78 -7.19
CA MET A 604 -14.57 -3.34 -8.15
C MET A 604 -14.17 -4.77 -7.78
N MET A 605 -15.15 -5.63 -7.80
CA MET A 605 -15.04 -7.06 -7.54
C MET A 605 -15.98 -7.84 -8.46
N ALA A 606 -15.61 -9.06 -8.82
CA ALA A 606 -16.45 -9.99 -9.57
C ALA A 606 -16.26 -11.41 -9.06
N ARG A 607 -17.27 -12.25 -9.29
CA ARG A 607 -17.26 -13.66 -8.92
C ARG A 607 -17.06 -14.53 -10.14
N PHE A 608 -16.20 -15.53 -10.04
CA PHE A 608 -16.15 -16.64 -10.98
C PHE A 608 -16.37 -17.97 -10.25
N ASP A 609 -16.96 -18.94 -10.96
CA ASP A 609 -17.24 -20.25 -10.41
C ASP A 609 -16.39 -21.32 -11.11
N VAL A 610 -15.73 -22.18 -10.33
CA VAL A 610 -15.13 -23.42 -10.81
C VAL A 610 -16.18 -24.52 -10.71
N VAL A 611 -16.54 -25.13 -11.85
CA VAL A 611 -17.56 -26.16 -11.96
C VAL A 611 -16.96 -27.48 -12.41
N ARG A 612 -17.64 -28.63 -12.17
CA ARG A 612 -17.24 -29.96 -12.63
C ARG A 612 -17.38 -30.13 -14.13
#